data_8102940e062f2e0ca32ec68f35915877
#
_entry.id   8102940e062f2e0ca32ec68f35915877
#
_cell.length_a   1.000
_cell.length_b   1.000
_cell.length_c   1.000
_cell.angle_alpha   90.00
_cell.angle_beta   90.00
_cell.angle_gamma   90.00
#
_symmetry.space_group_name_H-M   'P 1'
#
loop_
_entity.id
_entity.type
_entity.pdbx_description
1 polymer ?
#
loop_
_entity_poly.entity_id
_entity_poly.type
_entity_poly.pdbx_seq_one_letter_code
_entity_poly.pdbx_strand_id
1 'polypeptide(L)'
;LGSDYKKPDATTVIDRDNWQRIVWPLPVGDLLGVGRSTQKLLRQYGVETIGQLAAFPRETLETLMGKHGAQLHDYANGQENSPVRPQHEAEPVKSVGNGTTFPTNLTRWEQVRAGLSALADSVAGRLRRYGMYCGGVALTIRYADFRQFTRQTRLSGPTHLQKDIYRAALTLAQQAWHAPEPIRALTVTALYLTPDGESYQQLDLLTGDTTRRDEKQERLEQAMDAIRGKYGKGSITFGNTGKFSGWDD
;
A
#
# COMPACT_ATOMS: atom_id res chain seq x y z
N LEU A 1 7.41 -5.17 -23.11
CA LEU A 1 8.39 -5.16 -24.21
C LEU A 1 7.69 -5.23 -25.57
N GLY A 2 7.06 -6.35 -25.94
CA GLY A 2 6.49 -6.55 -27.27
C GLY A 2 5.45 -5.49 -27.66
N SER A 3 4.60 -5.07 -26.75
CA SER A 3 3.56 -4.07 -26.99
C SER A 3 4.10 -2.66 -27.30
N ASP A 4 5.34 -2.37 -26.95
CA ASP A 4 5.96 -1.05 -27.19
C ASP A 4 7.00 -1.05 -28.31
N TYR A 5 7.41 -2.23 -28.78
CA TYR A 5 8.57 -2.42 -29.65
C TYR A 5 8.42 -1.84 -31.05
N LYS A 6 7.34 -1.57 -31.61
CA LYS A 6 7.13 -0.95 -32.94
C LYS A 6 5.80 -0.20 -32.99
N LYS A 7 5.49 0.57 -31.96
CA LYS A 7 4.28 1.41 -31.97
C LYS A 7 4.38 2.49 -33.08
N PRO A 8 3.21 2.97 -33.62
CA PRO A 8 1.84 2.63 -33.22
C PRO A 8 1.23 1.41 -33.92
N ASP A 9 1.65 1.07 -35.15
CA ASP A 9 0.93 0.13 -36.01
C ASP A 9 1.76 -1.10 -36.36
N ALA A 10 2.08 -1.91 -35.36
CA ALA A 10 2.80 -3.16 -35.60
C ALA A 10 2.39 -4.27 -34.63
N THR A 11 2.30 -5.48 -35.15
CA THR A 11 2.27 -6.70 -34.35
C THR A 11 3.69 -7.21 -34.17
N THR A 12 4.11 -7.37 -32.91
CA THR A 12 5.42 -7.95 -32.59
C THR A 12 5.22 -9.35 -32.04
N VAL A 13 5.77 -10.34 -32.72
CA VAL A 13 5.81 -11.73 -32.26
C VAL A 13 7.19 -11.98 -31.64
N ILE A 14 7.21 -12.33 -30.36
CA ILE A 14 8.41 -12.75 -29.64
C ILE A 14 8.21 -14.23 -29.28
N ASP A 15 9.05 -15.09 -29.81
CA ASP A 15 9.05 -16.52 -29.63
C ASP A 15 10.42 -17.04 -29.17
N ARG A 16 10.54 -18.35 -29.01
CA ARG A 16 11.78 -19.00 -28.53
C ARG A 16 12.97 -18.81 -29.48
N ASP A 17 12.73 -18.58 -30.77
CA ASP A 17 13.78 -18.52 -31.78
C ASP A 17 14.29 -17.09 -31.97
N ASN A 18 13.51 -16.07 -31.61
CA ASN A 18 13.82 -14.68 -31.91
C ASN A 18 13.96 -13.76 -30.69
N TRP A 19 13.57 -14.22 -29.47
CA TRP A 19 13.49 -13.36 -28.29
C TRP A 19 14.84 -12.69 -27.94
N GLN A 20 15.95 -13.42 -28.01
CA GLN A 20 17.27 -12.87 -27.71
C GLN A 20 17.64 -11.75 -28.71
N ARG A 21 17.39 -11.96 -30.00
CA ARG A 21 17.64 -10.97 -31.04
C ARG A 21 16.81 -9.70 -30.86
N ILE A 22 15.59 -9.82 -30.34
CA ILE A 22 14.66 -8.70 -30.15
C ILE A 22 14.86 -8.03 -28.80
N VAL A 23 15.01 -8.83 -27.73
CA VAL A 23 14.95 -8.34 -26.34
C VAL A 23 16.34 -7.91 -25.84
N TRP A 24 17.39 -8.66 -26.12
CA TRP A 24 18.72 -8.38 -25.59
C TRP A 24 19.33 -7.02 -26.00
N PRO A 25 19.09 -6.49 -27.23
CA PRO A 25 19.56 -5.14 -27.58
C PRO A 25 18.82 -4.01 -26.89
N LEU A 26 17.65 -4.28 -26.28
CA LEU A 26 16.85 -3.24 -25.64
C LEU A 26 17.54 -2.69 -24.39
N PRO A 27 17.28 -1.41 -24.03
CA PRO A 27 17.76 -0.81 -22.80
C PRO A 27 17.37 -1.67 -21.59
N VAL A 28 18.26 -1.80 -20.62
CA VAL A 28 17.99 -2.58 -19.39
C VAL A 28 16.78 -2.06 -18.61
N GLY A 29 16.47 -0.76 -18.72
CA GLY A 29 15.31 -0.14 -18.11
C GLY A 29 13.96 -0.58 -18.67
N ASP A 30 13.94 -1.23 -19.84
CA ASP A 30 12.72 -1.76 -20.45
C ASP A 30 12.33 -3.12 -19.86
N LEU A 31 13.23 -3.77 -19.12
CA LEU A 31 12.92 -5.02 -18.41
C LEU A 31 12.03 -4.74 -17.19
N LEU A 32 10.96 -5.51 -17.06
CA LEU A 32 10.06 -5.43 -15.90
C LEU A 32 10.88 -5.64 -14.60
N GLY A 33 10.68 -4.74 -13.64
CA GLY A 33 11.42 -4.74 -12.37
C GLY A 33 12.65 -3.82 -12.36
N VAL A 34 13.13 -3.33 -13.51
CA VAL A 34 14.25 -2.39 -13.58
C VAL A 34 13.73 -0.95 -13.56
N GLY A 35 13.56 -0.42 -12.36
CA GLY A 35 13.23 0.99 -12.14
C GLY A 35 14.47 1.91 -12.25
N ARG A 36 14.25 3.23 -12.13
CA ARG A 36 15.32 4.25 -12.28
C ARG A 36 16.53 4.03 -11.37
N SER A 37 16.31 3.64 -10.11
CA SER A 37 17.40 3.37 -9.16
C SER A 37 18.19 2.11 -9.53
N THR A 38 17.51 1.04 -9.93
CA THR A 38 18.15 -0.19 -10.41
C THR A 38 18.94 0.06 -11.69
N GLN A 39 18.37 0.81 -12.64
CA GLN A 39 19.04 1.20 -13.85
C GLN A 39 20.32 2.02 -13.57
N LYS A 40 20.25 2.98 -12.62
CA LYS A 40 21.42 3.77 -12.22
C LYS A 40 22.51 2.88 -11.61
N LEU A 41 22.14 1.91 -10.76
CA LEU A 41 23.06 0.97 -10.17
C LEU A 41 23.72 0.10 -11.26
N LEU A 42 22.94 -0.52 -12.14
CA LEU A 42 23.44 -1.39 -13.20
C LEU A 42 24.42 -0.67 -14.15
N ARG A 43 24.16 0.60 -14.48
CA ARG A 43 25.08 1.42 -15.29
C ARG A 43 26.45 1.64 -14.65
N GLN A 44 26.54 1.68 -13.31
CA GLN A 44 27.83 1.77 -12.61
C GLN A 44 28.70 0.54 -12.84
N TYR A 45 28.09 -0.59 -13.22
CA TYR A 45 28.77 -1.84 -13.55
C TYR A 45 28.82 -2.09 -15.08
N GLY A 46 28.53 -1.09 -15.90
CA GLY A 46 28.58 -1.19 -17.34
C GLY A 46 27.43 -1.97 -17.97
N VAL A 47 26.33 -2.21 -17.22
CA VAL A 47 25.16 -2.91 -17.73
C VAL A 47 24.10 -1.92 -18.21
N GLU A 48 23.97 -1.79 -19.53
CA GLU A 48 23.07 -0.84 -20.20
C GLU A 48 21.93 -1.53 -20.94
N THR A 49 22.14 -2.80 -21.38
CA THR A 49 21.16 -3.56 -22.14
C THR A 49 20.72 -4.81 -21.39
N ILE A 50 19.57 -5.36 -21.82
CA ILE A 50 19.03 -6.62 -21.24
C ILE A 50 20.00 -7.78 -21.51
N GLY A 51 20.66 -7.83 -22.68
CA GLY A 51 21.65 -8.85 -23.00
C GLY A 51 22.90 -8.76 -22.12
N GLN A 52 23.37 -7.55 -21.78
CA GLN A 52 24.46 -7.38 -20.83
C GLN A 52 24.06 -7.83 -19.41
N LEU A 53 22.82 -7.57 -19.00
CA LEU A 53 22.28 -8.09 -17.73
C LEU A 53 22.21 -9.61 -17.73
N ALA A 54 21.78 -10.22 -18.84
CA ALA A 54 21.71 -11.67 -19.00
C ALA A 54 23.10 -12.35 -18.92
N ALA A 55 24.13 -11.67 -19.42
CA ALA A 55 25.51 -12.15 -19.38
C ALA A 55 26.26 -11.81 -18.07
N PHE A 56 25.67 -10.96 -17.21
CA PHE A 56 26.32 -10.54 -15.98
C PHE A 56 26.25 -11.67 -14.94
N PRO A 57 27.31 -11.85 -14.07
CA PRO A 57 27.30 -12.93 -13.09
C PRO A 57 26.11 -12.82 -12.10
N ARG A 58 25.30 -13.87 -12.04
CA ARG A 58 24.09 -13.94 -11.21
C ARG A 58 24.37 -13.70 -9.72
N GLU A 59 25.46 -14.31 -9.21
CA GLU A 59 25.89 -14.15 -7.82
C GLU A 59 26.26 -12.71 -7.46
N THR A 60 26.86 -11.98 -8.41
CA THR A 60 27.18 -10.58 -8.22
C THR A 60 25.91 -9.74 -8.15
N LEU A 61 24.92 -9.99 -9.01
CA LEU A 61 23.62 -9.31 -8.95
C LEU A 61 22.88 -9.61 -7.64
N GLU A 62 22.96 -10.84 -7.16
CA GLU A 62 22.38 -11.25 -5.87
C GLU A 62 23.07 -10.53 -4.69
N THR A 63 24.37 -10.37 -4.74
CA THR A 63 25.14 -9.62 -3.73
C THR A 63 24.73 -8.13 -3.73
N LEU A 64 24.55 -7.53 -4.90
CA LEU A 64 24.23 -6.10 -5.06
C LEU A 64 22.78 -5.74 -4.73
N MET A 65 21.83 -6.62 -5.04
CA MET A 65 20.38 -6.33 -5.02
C MET A 65 19.56 -7.42 -4.30
N GLY A 66 20.19 -8.40 -3.70
CA GLY A 66 19.53 -9.52 -3.05
C GLY A 66 18.74 -10.39 -4.04
N LYS A 67 17.66 -11.01 -3.58
CA LYS A 67 16.79 -11.86 -4.41
C LYS A 67 16.30 -11.18 -5.68
N HIS A 68 16.13 -9.86 -5.65
CA HIS A 68 15.69 -9.10 -6.81
C HIS A 68 16.73 -9.12 -7.93
N GLY A 69 18.03 -9.03 -7.60
CA GLY A 69 19.10 -9.14 -8.59
C GLY A 69 19.14 -10.50 -9.29
N ALA A 70 19.00 -11.58 -8.53
CA ALA A 70 18.90 -12.93 -9.07
C ALA A 70 17.68 -13.07 -10.00
N GLN A 71 16.52 -12.55 -9.61
CA GLN A 71 15.31 -12.57 -10.41
C GLN A 71 15.44 -11.79 -11.72
N LEU A 72 16.07 -10.62 -11.69
CA LEU A 72 16.32 -9.82 -12.90
C LEU A 72 17.24 -10.55 -13.89
N HIS A 73 18.26 -11.25 -13.39
CA HIS A 73 19.10 -12.11 -14.22
C HIS A 73 18.30 -13.23 -14.88
N ASP A 74 17.45 -13.92 -14.09
CA ASP A 74 16.62 -15.01 -14.60
C ASP A 74 15.62 -14.48 -15.65
N TYR A 75 15.01 -13.32 -15.44
CA TYR A 75 14.14 -12.66 -16.42
C TYR A 75 14.87 -12.27 -17.72
N ALA A 76 16.09 -11.72 -17.62
CA ALA A 76 16.89 -11.37 -18.77
C ALA A 76 17.31 -12.60 -19.61
N ASN A 77 17.33 -13.76 -18.98
CA ASN A 77 17.58 -15.07 -19.62
C ASN A 77 16.30 -15.81 -20.03
N GLY A 78 15.12 -15.18 -19.90
CA GLY A 78 13.84 -15.80 -20.25
C GLY A 78 13.42 -16.94 -19.30
N GLN A 79 14.00 -17.01 -18.12
CA GLN A 79 13.76 -18.05 -17.12
C GLN A 79 12.69 -17.61 -16.11
N GLU A 80 11.45 -17.48 -16.57
CA GLU A 80 10.31 -17.12 -15.72
C GLU A 80 9.32 -18.30 -15.70
N ASN A 81 9.12 -18.89 -14.55
CA ASN A 81 8.26 -20.06 -14.35
C ASN A 81 7.14 -19.79 -13.34
N SER A 82 6.80 -18.52 -13.07
CA SER A 82 5.72 -18.20 -12.13
C SER A 82 4.39 -18.79 -12.62
N PRO A 83 3.74 -19.64 -11.82
CA PRO A 83 2.46 -20.22 -12.22
C PRO A 83 1.36 -19.12 -12.23
N VAL A 84 0.45 -19.23 -13.18
CA VAL A 84 -0.81 -18.47 -13.12
C VAL A 84 -1.66 -19.10 -12.02
N ARG A 85 -1.81 -18.38 -10.91
CA ARG A 85 -2.59 -18.86 -9.76
C ARG A 85 -4.07 -18.58 -9.96
N PRO A 86 -4.95 -19.55 -9.66
CA PRO A 86 -6.38 -19.29 -9.56
C PRO A 86 -6.69 -18.24 -8.49
N GLN A 87 -7.80 -17.51 -8.65
CA GLN A 87 -8.18 -16.45 -7.72
C GLN A 87 -8.35 -16.93 -6.26
N HIS A 88 -8.79 -18.17 -6.06
CA HIS A 88 -8.96 -18.76 -4.73
C HIS A 88 -7.64 -19.15 -4.04
N GLU A 89 -6.52 -19.20 -4.79
CA GLU A 89 -5.16 -19.40 -4.27
C GLU A 89 -4.40 -18.08 -4.08
N ALA A 90 -5.10 -16.95 -4.11
CA ALA A 90 -4.48 -15.65 -3.90
C ALA A 90 -3.79 -15.59 -2.53
N GLU A 91 -2.62 -14.95 -2.48
CA GLU A 91 -1.94 -14.73 -1.20
C GLU A 91 -2.85 -13.95 -0.23
N PRO A 92 -2.83 -14.29 1.08
CA PRO A 92 -3.61 -13.58 2.06
C PRO A 92 -3.25 -12.09 2.09
N VAL A 93 -4.25 -11.24 2.28
CA VAL A 93 -4.07 -9.80 2.36
C VAL A 93 -3.18 -9.47 3.56
N LYS A 94 -2.02 -8.86 3.32
CA LYS A 94 -1.01 -8.54 4.35
C LYS A 94 -1.28 -7.22 5.08
N SER A 95 -1.93 -6.28 4.40
CA SER A 95 -2.27 -4.97 4.94
C SER A 95 -3.43 -4.33 4.17
N VAL A 96 -4.15 -3.42 4.81
CA VAL A 96 -5.20 -2.59 4.19
C VAL A 96 -4.87 -1.13 4.46
N GLY A 97 -4.58 -0.37 3.41
CA GLY A 97 -4.23 1.03 3.53
C GLY A 97 -5.05 1.93 2.61
N ASN A 98 -5.22 3.17 3.02
CA ASN A 98 -5.72 4.24 2.17
C ASN A 98 -4.90 5.51 2.39
N GLY A 99 -4.63 6.24 1.31
CA GLY A 99 -3.89 7.48 1.35
C GLY A 99 -4.43 8.48 0.34
N THR A 100 -4.23 9.76 0.65
CA THR A 100 -4.63 10.84 -0.24
C THR A 100 -3.57 11.93 -0.33
N THR A 101 -3.47 12.52 -1.51
CA THR A 101 -2.77 13.76 -1.75
C THR A 101 -3.79 14.89 -1.68
N PHE A 102 -3.60 15.82 -0.75
CA PHE A 102 -4.56 16.91 -0.54
C PHE A 102 -4.44 17.97 -1.65
N PRO A 103 -5.55 18.61 -2.03
CA PRO A 103 -5.53 19.72 -3.01
C PRO A 103 -4.65 20.88 -2.54
N THR A 104 -4.65 21.17 -1.23
CA THR A 104 -3.79 22.15 -0.57
C THR A 104 -3.03 21.48 0.58
N ASN A 105 -1.78 21.89 0.82
CA ASN A 105 -1.00 21.32 1.90
C ASN A 105 -1.65 21.59 3.26
N LEU A 106 -1.65 20.59 4.13
CA LEU A 106 -2.16 20.74 5.49
C LEU A 106 -1.08 21.36 6.38
N THR A 107 -1.43 22.41 7.11
CA THR A 107 -0.53 23.14 8.01
C THR A 107 -1.07 23.27 9.42
N ARG A 108 -2.34 22.89 9.66
CA ARG A 108 -3.02 23.03 10.95
C ARG A 108 -3.52 21.66 11.44
N TRP A 109 -3.52 21.48 12.75
CA TRP A 109 -3.97 20.24 13.39
C TRP A 109 -5.41 19.86 13.06
N GLU A 110 -6.32 20.84 12.89
CA GLU A 110 -7.71 20.58 12.52
C GLU A 110 -7.79 19.86 11.16
N GLN A 111 -6.99 20.31 10.20
CA GLN A 111 -6.94 19.72 8.86
C GLN A 111 -6.36 18.30 8.92
N VAL A 112 -5.29 18.09 9.69
CA VAL A 112 -4.67 16.77 9.86
C VAL A 112 -5.63 15.80 10.54
N ARG A 113 -6.32 16.22 11.60
CA ARG A 113 -7.34 15.40 12.29
C ARG A 113 -8.47 15.00 11.35
N ALA A 114 -8.98 15.93 10.56
CA ALA A 114 -10.04 15.66 9.58
C ALA A 114 -9.56 14.65 8.52
N GLY A 115 -8.37 14.83 7.96
CA GLY A 115 -7.77 13.91 7.00
C GLY A 115 -7.55 12.50 7.57
N LEU A 116 -6.99 12.41 8.78
CA LEU A 116 -6.80 11.12 9.46
C LEU A 116 -8.11 10.42 9.78
N SER A 117 -9.16 11.17 10.17
CA SER A 117 -10.48 10.60 10.45
C SER A 117 -11.10 9.97 9.21
N ALA A 118 -11.04 10.67 8.08
CA ALA A 118 -11.56 10.17 6.82
C ALA A 118 -10.78 8.94 6.30
N LEU A 119 -9.44 8.96 6.43
CA LEU A 119 -8.60 7.80 6.05
C LEU A 119 -8.86 6.60 6.95
N ALA A 120 -8.97 6.81 8.27
CA ALA A 120 -9.30 5.74 9.22
C ALA A 120 -10.68 5.13 8.96
N ASP A 121 -11.67 5.94 8.61
CA ASP A 121 -13.02 5.48 8.23
C ASP A 121 -12.97 4.59 6.98
N SER A 122 -12.26 5.03 5.94
CA SER A 122 -12.08 4.24 4.73
C SER A 122 -11.36 2.90 4.98
N VAL A 123 -10.31 2.90 5.81
CA VAL A 123 -9.57 1.68 6.17
C VAL A 123 -10.44 0.74 7.00
N ALA A 124 -11.15 1.26 8.00
CA ALA A 124 -12.06 0.50 8.86
C ALA A 124 -13.18 -0.17 8.04
N GLY A 125 -13.85 0.58 7.16
CA GLY A 125 -14.89 0.03 6.29
C GLY A 125 -14.38 -1.05 5.33
N ARG A 126 -13.12 -0.95 4.87
CA ARG A 126 -12.49 -2.00 4.05
C ARG A 126 -12.15 -3.25 4.87
N LEU A 127 -11.65 -3.08 6.10
CA LEU A 127 -11.39 -4.21 7.01
C LEU A 127 -12.68 -5.00 7.26
N ARG A 128 -13.77 -4.33 7.63
CA ARG A 128 -15.09 -4.97 7.84
C ARG A 128 -15.60 -5.69 6.60
N ARG A 129 -15.44 -5.09 5.42
CA ARG A 129 -15.83 -5.72 4.15
C ARG A 129 -15.05 -6.99 3.86
N TYR A 130 -13.79 -7.06 4.27
CA TYR A 130 -12.95 -8.25 4.11
C TYR A 130 -13.07 -9.24 5.27
N GLY A 131 -13.88 -8.97 6.30
CA GLY A 131 -13.96 -9.77 7.52
C GLY A 131 -12.62 -9.85 8.26
N MET A 132 -11.89 -8.72 8.35
CA MET A 132 -10.55 -8.66 8.92
C MET A 132 -10.46 -7.69 10.09
N TYR A 133 -9.62 -8.02 11.05
CA TYR A 133 -9.17 -7.14 12.13
C TYR A 133 -7.71 -6.78 11.94
N CYS A 134 -7.27 -5.65 12.49
CA CYS A 134 -5.87 -5.26 12.48
C CYS A 134 -5.31 -5.18 13.89
N GLY A 135 -4.07 -5.66 14.06
CA GLY A 135 -3.32 -5.58 15.32
C GLY A 135 -2.32 -4.42 15.36
N GLY A 136 -2.30 -3.56 14.36
CA GLY A 136 -1.43 -2.40 14.31
C GLY A 136 -1.82 -1.40 13.23
N VAL A 137 -1.30 -0.17 13.36
CA VAL A 137 -1.53 0.94 12.44
C VAL A 137 -0.21 1.56 12.06
N ALA A 138 -0.02 1.84 10.77
CA ALA A 138 1.05 2.68 10.26
C ALA A 138 0.48 3.99 9.70
N LEU A 139 1.22 5.08 9.93
CA LEU A 139 0.98 6.38 9.36
C LEU A 139 2.18 6.76 8.49
N THR A 140 1.92 7.08 7.23
CA THR A 140 2.91 7.69 6.34
C THR A 140 2.53 9.16 6.13
N ILE A 141 3.49 10.05 6.37
CA ILE A 141 3.38 11.49 6.10
C ILE A 141 4.32 11.81 4.95
N ARG A 142 3.81 12.49 3.92
CA ARG A 142 4.61 13.05 2.83
C ARG A 142 4.50 14.56 2.89
N TYR A 143 5.63 15.24 2.91
CA TYR A 143 5.76 16.69 2.94
C TYR A 143 5.65 17.32 1.55
N ALA A 144 5.58 18.65 1.50
CA ALA A 144 5.50 19.41 0.24
C ALA A 144 6.74 19.24 -0.64
N ASP A 145 7.91 19.00 -0.05
CA ASP A 145 9.18 18.70 -0.73
C ASP A 145 9.35 17.24 -1.13
N PHE A 146 8.28 16.43 -1.02
CA PHE A 146 8.23 15.00 -1.31
C PHE A 146 9.04 14.10 -0.35
N ARG A 147 9.71 14.63 0.66
CA ARG A 147 10.22 13.79 1.75
C ARG A 147 9.04 13.06 2.40
N GLN A 148 9.26 11.81 2.76
CA GLN A 148 8.26 11.03 3.48
C GLN A 148 8.90 10.18 4.55
N PHE A 149 8.12 9.90 5.58
CA PHE A 149 8.47 8.90 6.58
C PHE A 149 7.23 8.12 6.99
N THR A 150 7.46 6.94 7.53
CA THR A 150 6.42 6.07 8.08
C THR A 150 6.73 5.76 9.53
N ARG A 151 5.70 5.81 10.37
CA ARG A 151 5.73 5.35 11.75
C ARG A 151 4.60 4.36 11.95
N GLN A 152 4.82 3.38 12.82
CA GLN A 152 3.80 2.37 13.13
C GLN A 152 3.74 2.08 14.61
N THR A 153 2.59 1.62 15.07
CA THR A 153 2.36 1.16 16.44
C THR A 153 1.52 -0.10 16.46
N ARG A 154 1.74 -0.94 17.47
CA ARG A 154 0.86 -2.03 17.80
C ARG A 154 -0.35 -1.50 18.57
N LEU A 155 -1.49 -2.14 18.40
CA LEU A 155 -2.70 -1.90 19.17
C LEU A 155 -2.74 -2.85 20.37
N SER A 156 -3.47 -2.49 21.40
CA SER A 156 -3.68 -3.34 22.60
C SER A 156 -4.47 -4.60 22.31
N GLY A 157 -5.27 -4.60 21.24
CA GLY A 157 -6.04 -5.72 20.76
C GLY A 157 -6.43 -5.56 19.30
N PRO A 158 -6.86 -6.65 18.62
CA PRO A 158 -7.35 -6.60 17.26
C PRO A 158 -8.61 -5.72 17.17
N THR A 159 -8.69 -4.88 16.13
CA THR A 159 -9.84 -4.00 15.88
C THR A 159 -10.08 -3.77 14.40
N HIS A 160 -11.32 -3.46 14.04
CA HIS A 160 -11.70 -2.90 12.75
C HIS A 160 -12.49 -1.59 12.91
N LEU A 161 -12.48 -1.01 14.14
CA LEU A 161 -13.22 0.21 14.45
C LEU A 161 -12.46 1.45 14.02
N GLN A 162 -13.17 2.37 13.38
CA GLN A 162 -12.62 3.65 12.94
C GLN A 162 -11.95 4.42 14.09
N LYS A 163 -12.58 4.46 15.26
CA LYS A 163 -12.08 5.21 16.42
C LYS A 163 -10.68 4.78 16.88
N ASP A 164 -10.39 3.47 16.84
CA ASP A 164 -9.13 2.92 17.34
C ASP A 164 -8.02 3.16 16.31
N ILE A 165 -8.31 2.94 15.02
CA ILE A 165 -7.41 3.24 13.91
C ILE A 165 -7.09 4.73 13.88
N TYR A 166 -8.11 5.60 14.01
CA TYR A 166 -7.95 7.03 14.05
C TYR A 166 -7.08 7.47 15.25
N ARG A 167 -7.37 6.96 16.46
CA ARG A 167 -6.61 7.30 17.66
C ARG A 167 -5.14 6.92 17.52
N ALA A 168 -4.85 5.73 17.04
CA ALA A 168 -3.48 5.29 16.78
C ALA A 168 -2.77 6.17 15.75
N ALA A 169 -3.43 6.46 14.62
CA ALA A 169 -2.88 7.34 13.58
C ALA A 169 -2.64 8.77 14.09
N LEU A 170 -3.56 9.32 14.91
CA LEU A 170 -3.42 10.63 15.52
C LEU A 170 -2.24 10.68 16.50
N THR A 171 -2.07 9.66 17.34
CA THR A 171 -0.92 9.57 18.26
C THR A 171 0.40 9.54 17.49
N LEU A 172 0.47 8.76 16.40
CA LEU A 172 1.66 8.72 15.54
C LEU A 172 1.93 10.08 14.88
N ALA A 173 0.88 10.79 14.44
CA ALA A 173 1.03 12.14 13.89
C ALA A 173 1.54 13.14 14.95
N GLN A 174 1.03 13.08 16.18
CA GLN A 174 1.46 13.94 17.27
C GLN A 174 2.93 13.75 17.66
N GLN A 175 3.43 12.52 17.55
CA GLN A 175 4.83 12.20 17.84
C GLN A 175 5.79 12.59 16.71
N ALA A 176 5.30 12.70 15.47
CA ALA A 176 6.15 12.75 14.31
C ALA A 176 6.01 14.03 13.47
N TRP A 177 4.92 14.77 13.61
CA TRP A 177 4.69 16.00 12.84
C TRP A 177 4.66 17.24 13.73
N HIS A 178 5.35 18.28 13.29
CA HIS A 178 5.41 19.57 13.93
C HIS A 178 4.80 20.66 13.03
N ALA A 179 3.67 21.20 13.48
CA ALA A 179 3.03 22.33 12.77
C ALA A 179 3.94 23.58 12.81
N PRO A 180 3.98 24.37 11.74
CA PRO A 180 3.14 24.35 10.55
C PRO A 180 3.79 23.64 9.32
N GLU A 181 4.69 22.68 9.51
CA GLU A 181 5.37 22.00 8.38
C GLU A 181 4.32 21.45 7.40
N PRO A 182 4.38 21.82 6.08
CA PRO A 182 3.29 21.53 5.16
C PRO A 182 3.25 20.06 4.75
N ILE A 183 2.13 19.38 5.08
CA ILE A 183 1.85 18.00 4.68
C ILE A 183 1.13 17.99 3.33
N ARG A 184 1.71 17.30 2.35
CA ARG A 184 1.11 17.09 1.03
C ARG A 184 0.18 15.89 0.97
N ALA A 185 0.54 14.79 1.64
CA ALA A 185 -0.24 13.55 1.63
C ALA A 185 -0.14 12.82 2.96
N LEU A 186 -1.22 12.13 3.31
CA LEU A 186 -1.30 11.20 4.43
C LEU A 186 -1.72 9.82 3.92
N THR A 187 -1.17 8.76 4.53
CA THR A 187 -1.61 7.39 4.32
C THR A 187 -1.74 6.69 5.65
N VAL A 188 -2.90 6.08 5.89
CA VAL A 188 -3.17 5.21 7.05
C VAL A 188 -3.22 3.77 6.57
N THR A 189 -2.46 2.88 7.22
CA THR A 189 -2.39 1.46 6.87
C THR A 189 -2.63 0.59 8.09
N ALA A 190 -3.60 -0.30 8.00
CA ALA A 190 -3.86 -1.37 8.95
C ALA A 190 -2.90 -2.53 8.71
N LEU A 191 -2.23 -2.97 9.77
CA LEU A 191 -1.19 -4.00 9.77
C LEU A 191 -1.58 -5.18 10.67
N TYR A 192 -0.86 -6.29 10.50
CA TYR A 192 -1.07 -7.50 11.31
C TYR A 192 -2.53 -7.95 11.26
N LEU A 193 -2.98 -8.23 10.03
CA LEU A 193 -4.35 -8.60 9.77
C LEU A 193 -4.63 -10.02 10.24
N THR A 194 -5.79 -10.20 10.90
CA THR A 194 -6.33 -11.50 11.29
C THR A 194 -7.77 -11.63 10.80
N PRO A 195 -8.20 -12.80 10.31
CA PRO A 195 -9.60 -13.03 9.95
C PRO A 195 -10.52 -12.89 11.16
N ASP A 196 -11.79 -12.61 10.88
CA ASP A 196 -12.85 -12.68 11.88
C ASP A 196 -12.96 -14.12 12.44
N GLY A 197 -13.07 -14.24 13.77
CA GLY A 197 -13.07 -15.53 14.48
C GLY A 197 -11.70 -16.06 14.92
N GLU A 198 -10.58 -15.54 14.39
CA GLU A 198 -9.22 -15.87 14.82
C GLU A 198 -8.61 -14.79 15.72
N SER A 199 -9.34 -13.72 15.98
CA SER A 199 -8.86 -12.61 16.81
C SER A 199 -9.08 -12.93 18.29
N TYR A 200 -8.02 -13.33 19.00
CA TYR A 200 -8.05 -13.47 20.45
C TYR A 200 -7.88 -12.10 21.10
N GLN A 201 -8.93 -11.59 21.75
CA GLN A 201 -8.79 -10.51 22.72
C GLN A 201 -8.38 -11.09 24.06
N GLN A 202 -7.26 -10.66 24.61
CA GLN A 202 -6.94 -10.90 26.00
C GLN A 202 -7.95 -10.09 26.85
N LEU A 203 -8.92 -10.78 27.44
CA LEU A 203 -9.87 -10.16 28.34
C LEU A 203 -9.12 -9.71 29.60
N ASP A 204 -8.99 -8.40 29.76
CA ASP A 204 -8.55 -7.81 31.02
C ASP A 204 -9.74 -7.87 31.99
N LEU A 205 -9.61 -8.70 33.01
CA LEU A 205 -10.64 -8.93 34.06
C LEU A 205 -11.04 -7.63 34.81
N LEU A 206 -10.27 -6.56 34.67
CA LEU A 206 -10.48 -5.27 35.34
C LEU A 206 -11.25 -4.25 34.49
N THR A 207 -11.46 -4.49 33.18
CA THR A 207 -12.06 -3.52 32.25
C THR A 207 -13.37 -3.98 31.61
N GLY A 208 -14.24 -4.63 32.39
CA GLY A 208 -15.52 -5.20 31.93
C GLY A 208 -16.51 -4.27 31.21
N ASP A 209 -16.22 -2.97 31.09
CA ASP A 209 -17.09 -1.98 30.43
C ASP A 209 -16.67 -1.65 28.99
N THR A 210 -15.49 -2.10 28.56
CA THR A 210 -14.97 -1.81 27.21
C THR A 210 -15.67 -2.67 26.14
N THR A 211 -15.94 -3.93 26.41
CA THR A 211 -16.57 -4.88 25.47
C THR A 211 -17.95 -4.39 24.99
N ARG A 212 -18.78 -3.93 25.92
CA ARG A 212 -20.15 -3.43 25.61
C ARG A 212 -20.14 -2.13 24.81
N ARG A 213 -19.12 -1.30 25.01
CA ARG A 213 -18.94 -0.04 24.29
C ARG A 213 -18.46 -0.29 22.86
N ASP A 214 -17.63 -1.30 22.67
CA ASP A 214 -17.12 -1.68 21.36
C ASP A 214 -18.19 -2.34 20.49
N GLU A 215 -19.04 -3.21 21.05
CA GLU A 215 -20.22 -3.76 20.37
C GLU A 215 -21.18 -2.69 19.86
N LYS A 216 -21.44 -1.66 20.67
CA LYS A 216 -22.30 -0.54 20.26
C LYS A 216 -21.68 0.25 19.09
N GLN A 217 -20.38 0.50 19.15
CA GLN A 217 -19.66 1.19 18.09
C GLN A 217 -19.63 0.36 16.81
N GLU A 218 -19.42 -0.93 16.91
CA GLU A 218 -19.43 -1.86 15.80
C GLU A 218 -20.77 -1.86 15.06
N ARG A 219 -21.88 -1.98 15.81
CA ARG A 219 -23.23 -1.90 15.25
C ARG A 219 -23.50 -0.56 14.54
N LEU A 220 -22.98 0.54 15.11
CA LEU A 220 -23.09 1.86 14.47
C LEU A 220 -22.34 1.89 13.15
N GLU A 221 -21.09 1.42 13.12
CA GLU A 221 -20.27 1.45 11.90
C GLU A 221 -20.79 0.47 10.83
N GLN A 222 -21.34 -0.68 11.22
CA GLN A 222 -22.04 -1.60 10.32
C GLN A 222 -23.30 -0.96 9.70
N ALA A 223 -24.10 -0.23 10.52
CA ALA A 223 -25.25 0.50 10.03
C ALA A 223 -24.84 1.61 9.05
N MET A 224 -23.76 2.34 9.32
CA MET A 224 -23.20 3.33 8.40
C MET A 224 -22.75 2.69 7.08
N ASP A 225 -22.10 1.53 7.13
CA ASP A 225 -21.68 0.81 5.93
C ASP A 225 -22.88 0.33 5.09
N ALA A 226 -23.96 -0.13 5.74
CA ALA A 226 -25.21 -0.49 5.07
C ALA A 226 -25.88 0.72 4.37
N ILE A 227 -25.92 1.88 5.02
CA ILE A 227 -26.41 3.12 4.44
C ILE A 227 -25.58 3.52 3.22
N ARG A 228 -24.25 3.49 3.34
CA ARG A 228 -23.31 3.80 2.25
C ARG A 228 -23.45 2.83 1.08
N GLY A 229 -23.68 1.56 1.35
CA GLY A 229 -23.93 0.54 0.34
C GLY A 229 -25.18 0.82 -0.48
N LYS A 230 -26.22 1.41 0.14
CA LYS A 230 -27.49 1.70 -0.49
C LYS A 230 -27.56 3.09 -1.16
N TYR A 231 -26.96 4.09 -0.55
CA TYR A 231 -27.12 5.50 -0.93
C TYR A 231 -25.83 6.18 -1.39
N GLY A 232 -24.70 5.43 -1.47
CA GLY A 232 -23.39 5.94 -1.86
C GLY A 232 -22.51 6.34 -0.66
N LYS A 233 -21.18 6.38 -0.90
CA LYS A 233 -20.18 6.61 0.15
C LYS A 233 -20.33 7.95 0.88
N GLY A 234 -20.80 8.99 0.20
CA GLY A 234 -20.98 10.34 0.75
C GLY A 234 -22.24 10.53 1.57
N SER A 235 -23.16 9.53 1.63
CA SER A 235 -24.47 9.65 2.27
C SER A 235 -24.41 9.86 3.80
N ILE A 236 -23.38 9.33 4.45
CA ILE A 236 -23.13 9.48 5.89
C ILE A 236 -21.64 9.48 6.17
N THR A 237 -21.18 10.47 6.95
CA THR A 237 -19.77 10.63 7.34
C THR A 237 -19.66 11.00 8.82
N PHE A 238 -18.47 10.84 9.39
CA PHE A 238 -18.20 11.35 10.74
C PHE A 238 -18.11 12.88 10.72
N GLY A 239 -18.71 13.56 11.73
CA GLY A 239 -18.79 15.02 11.78
C GLY A 239 -17.44 15.75 11.84
N ASN A 240 -16.37 15.07 12.20
CA ASN A 240 -15.01 15.63 12.27
C ASN A 240 -14.22 15.50 10.94
N THR A 241 -14.81 14.94 9.88
CA THR A 241 -14.11 14.77 8.59
C THR A 241 -13.98 16.06 7.79
N GLY A 242 -14.68 17.13 8.20
CA GLY A 242 -14.64 18.42 7.49
C GLY A 242 -15.17 18.31 6.05
N LYS A 243 -15.27 19.44 5.38
CA LYS A 243 -15.64 19.49 3.95
C LYS A 243 -14.41 19.15 3.08
N PHE A 244 -13.88 17.94 3.16
CA PHE A 244 -13.05 17.39 2.11
C PHE A 244 -13.99 16.81 1.02
N SER A 245 -14.72 17.68 0.34
CA SER A 245 -15.48 17.34 -0.85
C SER A 245 -14.50 17.12 -2.01
N GLY A 246 -14.05 15.91 -2.20
CA GLY A 246 -13.08 15.56 -3.24
C GLY A 246 -12.61 14.11 -3.11
N TRP A 247 -13.36 13.29 -2.38
CA TRP A 247 -13.07 11.88 -2.14
C TRP A 247 -13.97 10.93 -2.94
N ASP A 248 -14.75 11.49 -3.86
CA ASP A 248 -15.60 10.74 -4.77
C ASP A 248 -14.79 10.47 -6.05
N ASP A 249 -14.03 9.35 -6.02
CA ASP A 249 -13.69 8.53 -7.19
C ASP A 249 -13.14 7.16 -6.73
#